data_a25a16457ac65aa9dfba3f480cfb4a64
#
_entry.id   a25a16457ac65aa9dfba3f480cfb4a64
#
_cell.length_a   1.000
_cell.length_b   1.000
_cell.length_c   1.000
_cell.angle_alpha   90.00
_cell.angle_beta   90.00
_cell.angle_gamma   90.00
#
_symmetry.space_group_name_H-M   'P 1'
#
loop_
_entity.id
_entity.type
_entity.pdbx_description
1 polymer ?
#
loop_
_entity_poly.entity_id
_entity_poly.type
_entity_poly.pdbx_seq_one_letter_code
_entity_poly.pdbx_strand_id
1 'polypeptide(L)'
;MAPKNKFTREEMVAAAVRVVQKMGAAALTAKSLAEELGTSTQPVFTCFGTMDTAKAEVYDAAEQVFDEYLTEGLKQEIPFFGIGTQYIRFAREEPELYRLLFLMRSDDRGSDTFAAMRHMQELVRPSLIDIYYIGEQEADRYFRDLWLVVHSLATLIVTGDCPYSDREIGQILTGFSVSIFKAIKEIPGFTEGTFDRDATFRSLI
;
A
#
# COMPACT_ATOMS: atom_id res chain seq x y z
N MET A 1 46.25 -1.87 0.59
CA MET A 1 45.04 -1.18 0.21
C MET A 1 43.88 -2.18 0.17
N ALA A 2 42.84 -1.99 0.97
CA ALA A 2 41.66 -2.84 0.85
C ALA A 2 41.04 -2.63 -0.55
N PRO A 3 40.56 -3.67 -1.23
CA PRO A 3 39.93 -3.53 -2.53
C PRO A 3 38.70 -2.61 -2.37
N LYS A 4 38.65 -1.56 -3.17
CA LYS A 4 37.54 -0.62 -3.20
C LYS A 4 36.29 -1.43 -3.61
N ASN A 5 35.26 -1.43 -2.76
CA ASN A 5 33.99 -2.09 -3.11
C ASN A 5 33.53 -1.56 -4.47
N LYS A 6 33.25 -2.45 -5.41
CA LYS A 6 32.83 -2.08 -6.76
C LYS A 6 31.47 -1.38 -6.79
N PHE A 7 30.65 -1.63 -5.77
CA PHE A 7 29.30 -1.09 -5.62
C PHE A 7 29.11 -0.55 -4.21
N THR A 8 28.31 0.51 -4.06
CA THR A 8 27.83 0.99 -2.76
C THR A 8 26.69 0.09 -2.24
N ARG A 9 26.33 0.26 -0.95
CA ARG A 9 25.20 -0.47 -0.38
C ARG A 9 23.88 -0.07 -1.03
N GLU A 10 23.69 1.20 -1.29
CA GLU A 10 22.52 1.77 -1.96
C GLU A 10 22.37 1.24 -3.39
N GLU A 11 23.47 1.12 -4.15
CA GLU A 11 23.48 0.52 -5.49
C GLU A 11 23.09 -0.96 -5.46
N MET A 12 23.54 -1.69 -4.43
CA MET A 12 23.18 -3.09 -4.20
C MET A 12 21.69 -3.25 -3.87
N VAL A 13 21.16 -2.41 -2.97
CA VAL A 13 19.73 -2.43 -2.61
C VAL A 13 18.87 -2.06 -3.81
N ALA A 14 19.22 -1.00 -4.54
CA ALA A 14 18.50 -0.62 -5.75
C ALA A 14 18.50 -1.73 -6.82
N ALA A 15 19.61 -2.45 -6.99
CA ALA A 15 19.66 -3.60 -7.88
C ALA A 15 18.77 -4.75 -7.38
N ALA A 16 18.76 -5.01 -6.08
CA ALA A 16 17.90 -6.02 -5.47
C ALA A 16 16.41 -5.69 -5.62
N VAL A 17 16.01 -4.42 -5.45
CA VAL A 17 14.66 -3.94 -5.74
C VAL A 17 14.30 -4.20 -7.21
N ARG A 18 15.18 -3.89 -8.17
CA ARG A 18 14.92 -4.17 -9.60
C ARG A 18 14.74 -5.67 -9.89
N VAL A 19 15.49 -6.54 -9.18
CA VAL A 19 15.28 -8.00 -9.28
C VAL A 19 13.86 -8.36 -8.85
N VAL A 20 13.40 -7.81 -7.73
CA VAL A 20 12.03 -8.04 -7.22
C VAL A 20 10.99 -7.49 -8.18
N GLN A 21 11.13 -6.25 -8.65
CA GLN A 21 10.21 -5.63 -9.62
C GLN A 21 10.05 -6.46 -10.90
N LYS A 22 11.14 -7.07 -11.38
CA LYS A 22 11.12 -7.87 -12.63
C LYS A 22 10.61 -9.30 -12.44
N MET A 23 10.92 -9.93 -11.32
CA MET A 23 10.79 -11.39 -11.17
C MET A 23 10.08 -11.83 -9.88
N GLY A 24 9.69 -10.90 -9.01
CA GLY A 24 9.10 -11.15 -7.71
C GLY A 24 10.11 -11.48 -6.60
N ALA A 25 9.67 -11.37 -5.35
CA ALA A 25 10.54 -11.52 -4.17
C ALA A 25 11.15 -12.91 -4.03
N ALA A 26 10.47 -13.97 -4.49
CA ALA A 26 10.99 -15.33 -4.46
C ALA A 26 12.23 -15.53 -5.35
N ALA A 27 12.38 -14.71 -6.40
CA ALA A 27 13.51 -14.75 -7.30
C ALA A 27 14.75 -14.02 -6.76
N LEU A 28 14.66 -13.30 -5.64
CA LEU A 28 15.78 -12.59 -5.03
C LEU A 28 16.77 -13.57 -4.37
N THR A 29 17.83 -13.89 -5.09
CA THR A 29 18.92 -14.76 -4.68
C THR A 29 20.25 -14.05 -4.90
N ALA A 30 21.33 -14.53 -4.27
CA ALA A 30 22.68 -14.00 -4.53
C ALA A 30 23.06 -14.10 -6.01
N LYS A 31 22.57 -15.15 -6.71
CA LYS A 31 22.85 -15.36 -8.14
C LYS A 31 22.11 -14.33 -9.00
N SER A 32 20.80 -14.18 -8.84
CA SER A 32 20.01 -13.20 -9.62
C SER A 32 20.45 -11.76 -9.39
N LEU A 33 20.85 -11.42 -8.14
CA LEU A 33 21.39 -10.11 -7.83
C LEU A 33 22.77 -9.88 -8.47
N ALA A 34 23.64 -10.90 -8.45
CA ALA A 34 24.94 -10.84 -9.12
C ALA A 34 24.79 -10.68 -10.64
N GLU A 35 23.82 -11.36 -11.25
CA GLU A 35 23.47 -11.23 -12.67
C GLU A 35 22.96 -9.82 -13.00
N GLU A 36 22.07 -9.24 -12.19
CA GLU A 36 21.58 -7.86 -12.37
C GLU A 36 22.72 -6.83 -12.30
N LEU A 37 23.73 -7.08 -11.44
CA LEU A 37 24.88 -6.19 -11.25
C LEU A 37 26.03 -6.46 -12.24
N GLY A 38 25.94 -7.51 -13.05
CA GLY A 38 27.03 -7.92 -13.94
C GLY A 38 28.32 -8.30 -13.17
N THR A 39 28.19 -9.02 -12.06
CA THR A 39 29.30 -9.40 -11.17
C THR A 39 29.19 -10.86 -10.67
N SER A 40 30.10 -11.28 -9.81
CA SER A 40 30.00 -12.55 -9.07
C SER A 40 29.17 -12.37 -7.78
N THR A 41 28.83 -13.48 -7.10
CA THR A 41 28.10 -13.44 -5.83
C THR A 41 28.93 -12.94 -4.63
N GLN A 42 30.25 -12.89 -4.75
CA GLN A 42 31.15 -12.46 -3.67
C GLN A 42 30.83 -11.04 -3.15
N PRO A 43 30.68 -10.00 -4.01
CA PRO A 43 30.29 -8.66 -3.57
C PRO A 43 28.94 -8.63 -2.85
N VAL A 44 27.98 -9.46 -3.25
CA VAL A 44 26.65 -9.56 -2.60
C VAL A 44 26.81 -9.98 -1.14
N PHE A 45 27.52 -11.06 -0.88
CA PHE A 45 27.77 -11.52 0.48
C PHE A 45 28.69 -10.57 1.28
N THR A 46 29.61 -9.89 0.61
CA THR A 46 30.43 -8.86 1.28
C THR A 46 29.56 -7.68 1.75
N CYS A 47 28.54 -7.31 0.97
CA CYS A 47 27.64 -6.19 1.29
C CYS A 47 26.63 -6.56 2.37
N PHE A 48 25.88 -7.65 2.17
CA PHE A 48 24.73 -7.99 3.01
C PHE A 48 25.04 -9.02 4.12
N GLY A 49 26.12 -9.78 4.00
CA GLY A 49 26.39 -10.91 4.87
C GLY A 49 25.50 -12.11 4.54
N THR A 50 24.17 -11.94 4.60
CA THR A 50 23.18 -12.98 4.31
C THR A 50 22.12 -12.48 3.31
N MET A 51 21.41 -13.42 2.67
CA MET A 51 20.27 -13.05 1.83
C MET A 51 19.06 -12.57 2.62
N ASP A 52 18.92 -12.95 3.88
CA ASP A 52 17.83 -12.47 4.72
C ASP A 52 18.02 -10.99 5.08
N THR A 53 19.27 -10.56 5.28
CA THR A 53 19.59 -9.13 5.39
C THR A 53 19.24 -8.38 4.10
N ALA A 54 19.60 -8.93 2.94
CA ALA A 54 19.27 -8.32 1.65
C ALA A 54 17.75 -8.19 1.45
N LYS A 55 16.98 -9.23 1.78
CA LYS A 55 15.51 -9.22 1.70
C LYS A 55 14.89 -8.18 2.63
N ALA A 56 15.42 -8.05 3.86
CA ALA A 56 14.95 -7.04 4.80
C ALA A 56 15.15 -5.61 4.26
N GLU A 57 16.32 -5.32 3.69
CA GLU A 57 16.60 -4.00 3.11
C GLU A 57 15.80 -3.73 1.83
N VAL A 58 15.47 -4.76 1.06
CA VAL A 58 14.56 -4.62 -0.08
C VAL A 58 13.14 -4.33 0.38
N TYR A 59 12.70 -4.92 1.48
CA TYR A 59 11.40 -4.62 2.06
C TYR A 59 11.33 -3.16 2.51
N ASP A 60 12.34 -2.68 3.26
CA ASP A 60 12.43 -1.29 3.70
C ASP A 60 12.47 -0.32 2.50
N ALA A 61 13.17 -0.68 1.42
CA ALA A 61 13.21 0.11 0.20
C ALA A 61 11.87 0.10 -0.58
N ALA A 62 11.14 -1.02 -0.56
CA ALA A 62 9.82 -1.11 -1.15
C ALA A 62 8.79 -0.24 -0.39
N GLU A 63 8.90 -0.16 0.95
CA GLU A 63 8.11 0.78 1.76
C GLU A 63 8.41 2.23 1.37
N GLN A 64 9.67 2.59 1.14
CA GLN A 64 10.03 3.93 0.69
C GLN A 64 9.44 4.26 -0.69
N VAL A 65 9.47 3.33 -1.63
CA VAL A 65 8.79 3.51 -2.93
C VAL A 65 7.30 3.73 -2.74
N PHE A 66 6.65 2.95 -1.89
CA PHE A 66 5.23 3.13 -1.58
C PHE A 66 4.94 4.50 -0.94
N ASP A 67 5.77 4.97 -0.01
CA ASP A 67 5.65 6.28 0.63
C ASP A 67 5.79 7.45 -0.37
N GLU A 68 6.55 7.27 -1.45
CA GLU A 68 6.61 8.27 -2.54
C GLU A 68 5.24 8.42 -3.22
N TYR A 69 4.53 7.30 -3.49
CA TYR A 69 3.16 7.36 -4.02
C TYR A 69 2.20 8.04 -3.04
N LEU A 70 2.28 7.72 -1.74
CA LEU A 70 1.45 8.39 -0.73
C LEU A 70 1.72 9.89 -0.68
N THR A 71 2.98 10.29 -0.73
CA THR A 71 3.41 11.70 -0.73
C THR A 71 2.84 12.46 -1.93
N GLU A 72 2.82 11.84 -3.12
CA GLU A 72 2.18 12.44 -4.30
C GLU A 72 0.66 12.54 -4.14
N GLY A 73 0.04 11.56 -3.49
CA GLY A 73 -1.39 11.59 -3.17
C GLY A 73 -1.78 12.74 -2.23
N LEU A 74 -0.95 12.98 -1.21
CA LEU A 74 -1.17 14.05 -0.22
C LEU A 74 -1.11 15.47 -0.83
N LYS A 75 -0.45 15.65 -1.97
CA LYS A 75 -0.35 16.95 -2.68
C LYS A 75 -1.62 17.30 -3.47
N GLN A 76 -2.57 16.37 -3.63
CA GLN A 76 -3.79 16.63 -4.37
C GLN A 76 -4.77 17.50 -3.56
N GLU A 77 -5.68 18.18 -4.26
CA GLU A 77 -6.69 19.06 -3.65
C GLU A 77 -7.51 18.34 -2.56
N ILE A 78 -7.81 17.07 -2.78
CA ILE A 78 -8.43 16.19 -1.79
C ILE A 78 -7.43 15.07 -1.45
N PRO A 79 -6.61 15.23 -0.40
CA PRO A 79 -5.53 14.30 -0.05
C PRO A 79 -5.99 12.84 0.11
N PHE A 80 -7.16 12.63 0.70
CA PHE A 80 -7.75 11.30 0.86
C PHE A 80 -8.03 10.60 -0.50
N PHE A 81 -8.62 11.33 -1.45
CA PHE A 81 -8.85 10.80 -2.81
C PHE A 81 -7.51 10.57 -3.53
N GLY A 82 -6.56 11.48 -3.35
CA GLY A 82 -5.21 11.37 -3.88
C GLY A 82 -4.51 10.09 -3.40
N ILE A 83 -4.52 9.81 -2.10
CA ILE A 83 -3.93 8.57 -1.53
C ILE A 83 -4.60 7.33 -2.11
N GLY A 84 -5.93 7.28 -2.19
CA GLY A 84 -6.65 6.14 -2.77
C GLY A 84 -6.28 5.89 -4.23
N THR A 85 -6.16 6.97 -5.03
CA THR A 85 -5.74 6.91 -6.43
C THR A 85 -4.30 6.41 -6.55
N GLN A 86 -3.38 6.93 -5.74
CA GLN A 86 -1.98 6.52 -5.76
C GLN A 86 -1.78 5.09 -5.25
N TYR A 87 -2.60 4.63 -4.32
CA TYR A 87 -2.61 3.24 -3.89
C TYR A 87 -2.94 2.27 -5.04
N ILE A 88 -3.98 2.57 -5.82
CA ILE A 88 -4.34 1.80 -7.03
C ILE A 88 -3.24 1.90 -8.08
N ARG A 89 -2.65 3.08 -8.25
CA ARG A 89 -1.55 3.29 -9.19
C ARG A 89 -0.31 2.48 -8.81
N PHE A 90 0.09 2.47 -7.54
CA PHE A 90 1.17 1.63 -7.03
C PHE A 90 0.94 0.15 -7.33
N ALA A 91 -0.27 -0.36 -7.06
CA ALA A 91 -0.63 -1.76 -7.37
C ALA A 91 -0.48 -2.11 -8.86
N ARG A 92 -0.68 -1.15 -9.76
CA ARG A 92 -0.54 -1.35 -11.22
C ARG A 92 0.89 -1.22 -11.72
N GLU A 93 1.60 -0.19 -11.27
CA GLU A 93 2.94 0.12 -11.74
C GLU A 93 4.00 -0.76 -11.06
N GLU A 94 3.76 -1.15 -9.80
CA GLU A 94 4.68 -1.91 -8.96
C GLU A 94 4.03 -3.19 -8.37
N PRO A 95 3.45 -4.08 -9.22
CA PRO A 95 2.68 -5.23 -8.73
C PRO A 95 3.51 -6.18 -7.85
N GLU A 96 4.79 -6.35 -8.12
CA GLU A 96 5.65 -7.25 -7.34
C GLU A 96 6.06 -6.63 -6.00
N LEU A 97 6.22 -5.30 -5.93
CA LEU A 97 6.42 -4.60 -4.65
C LEU A 97 5.11 -4.61 -3.83
N TYR A 98 3.97 -4.45 -4.48
CA TYR A 98 2.66 -4.61 -3.82
C TYR A 98 2.50 -6.02 -3.22
N ARG A 99 2.85 -7.08 -3.97
CA ARG A 99 2.83 -8.47 -3.46
C ARG A 99 3.73 -8.61 -2.25
N LEU A 100 4.95 -8.09 -2.33
CA LEU A 100 5.91 -8.14 -1.25
C LEU A 100 5.38 -7.47 0.03
N LEU A 101 4.81 -6.25 -0.09
CA LEU A 101 4.37 -5.47 1.07
C LEU A 101 3.05 -5.95 1.68
N PHE A 102 2.10 -6.39 0.85
CA PHE A 102 0.72 -6.59 1.30
C PHE A 102 0.18 -8.02 1.17
N LEU A 103 0.77 -8.88 0.34
CA LEU A 103 0.25 -10.21 0.08
C LEU A 103 1.18 -11.34 0.56
N MET A 104 2.46 -11.07 0.76
CA MET A 104 3.39 -12.09 1.24
C MET A 104 3.46 -12.07 2.77
N ARG A 105 3.27 -13.22 3.39
CA ARG A 105 3.61 -13.41 4.81
C ARG A 105 5.11 -13.61 4.92
N SER A 106 5.80 -12.76 5.65
CA SER A 106 7.15 -13.06 6.12
C SER A 106 7.04 -13.72 7.51
N ASP A 107 7.73 -14.85 7.69
CA ASP A 107 7.70 -15.57 8.98
C ASP A 107 8.34 -14.75 10.12
N ASP A 108 9.22 -13.81 9.81
CA ASP A 108 9.97 -13.02 10.79
C ASP A 108 9.53 -11.54 10.90
N ARG A 109 8.95 -10.98 9.85
CA ARG A 109 8.33 -9.65 9.84
C ARG A 109 6.98 -9.83 9.16
N GLY A 110 5.93 -10.04 9.95
CA GLY A 110 4.60 -10.13 9.37
C GLY A 110 4.35 -8.89 8.51
N SER A 111 3.95 -9.07 7.24
CA SER A 111 3.39 -7.94 6.48
C SER A 111 2.19 -7.46 7.28
N ASP A 112 2.35 -6.42 8.08
CA ASP A 112 1.26 -5.83 8.82
C ASP A 112 0.54 -4.84 7.90
N THR A 113 -0.26 -5.41 6.99
CA THR A 113 -1.14 -4.65 6.10
C THR A 113 -1.98 -3.63 6.90
N PHE A 114 -2.33 -3.95 8.15
CA PHE A 114 -3.02 -3.04 9.04
C PHE A 114 -2.11 -1.95 9.63
N ALA A 115 -0.81 -2.18 9.78
CA ALA A 115 0.12 -1.11 10.13
C ALA A 115 0.22 -0.07 9.01
N ALA A 116 0.32 -0.50 7.75
CA ALA A 116 0.29 0.38 6.60
C ALA A 116 -1.05 1.15 6.51
N MET A 117 -2.18 0.48 6.78
CA MET A 117 -3.49 1.14 6.86
C MET A 117 -3.51 2.23 7.95
N ARG A 118 -3.04 1.93 9.15
CA ARG A 118 -2.99 2.91 10.25
C ARG A 118 -2.11 4.11 9.92
N HIS A 119 -0.95 3.87 9.31
CA HIS A 119 -0.06 4.93 8.86
C HIS A 119 -0.77 5.88 7.86
N MET A 120 -1.40 5.34 6.83
CA MET A 120 -2.18 6.14 5.88
C MET A 120 -3.35 6.88 6.55
N GLN A 121 -4.04 6.24 7.49
CA GLN A 121 -5.12 6.85 8.27
C GLN A 121 -4.65 8.08 9.04
N GLU A 122 -3.51 7.98 9.72
CA GLU A 122 -2.91 9.10 10.45
C GLU A 122 -2.54 10.27 9.52
N LEU A 123 -2.01 9.97 8.33
CA LEU A 123 -1.66 11.00 7.33
C LEU A 123 -2.88 11.78 6.82
N VAL A 124 -4.03 11.11 6.61
CA VAL A 124 -5.20 11.75 5.99
C VAL A 124 -6.24 12.26 6.98
N ARG A 125 -6.23 11.78 8.24
CA ARG A 125 -7.23 12.15 9.25
C ARG A 125 -7.43 13.66 9.39
N PRO A 126 -6.38 14.51 9.49
CA PRO A 126 -6.58 15.95 9.59
C PRO A 126 -7.37 16.52 8.41
N SER A 127 -7.03 16.10 7.18
CA SER A 127 -7.71 16.59 5.99
C SER A 127 -9.17 16.12 5.89
N LEU A 128 -9.48 14.90 6.37
CA LEU A 128 -10.86 14.40 6.43
C LEU A 128 -11.72 15.24 7.40
N ILE A 129 -11.17 15.55 8.58
CA ILE A 129 -11.84 16.38 9.58
C ILE A 129 -12.13 17.78 9.00
N ASP A 130 -11.11 18.41 8.40
CA ASP A 130 -11.21 19.77 7.90
C ASP A 130 -12.12 19.90 6.67
N ILE A 131 -12.02 18.98 5.71
CA ILE A 131 -12.80 19.05 4.46
C ILE A 131 -14.27 18.66 4.67
N TYR A 132 -14.52 17.62 5.48
CA TYR A 132 -15.84 17.04 5.62
C TYR A 132 -16.58 17.48 6.88
N TYR A 133 -15.93 18.27 7.75
CA TYR A 133 -16.51 18.72 9.02
C TYR A 133 -17.08 17.56 9.86
N ILE A 134 -16.23 16.54 10.08
CA ILE A 134 -16.56 15.34 10.85
C ILE A 134 -15.62 15.19 12.04
N GLY A 135 -16.04 14.41 13.04
CA GLY A 135 -15.20 14.10 14.19
C GLY A 135 -14.11 13.07 13.87
N GLU A 136 -13.16 12.89 14.78
CA GLU A 136 -12.03 11.97 14.62
C GLU A 136 -12.50 10.52 14.42
N GLN A 137 -13.45 10.04 15.22
CA GLN A 137 -13.99 8.68 15.10
C GLN A 137 -14.73 8.46 13.77
N GLU A 138 -15.44 9.47 13.29
CA GLU A 138 -16.10 9.44 11.99
C GLU A 138 -15.09 9.39 10.85
N ALA A 139 -14.01 10.18 10.94
CA ALA A 139 -12.93 10.19 9.97
C ALA A 139 -12.20 8.83 9.92
N ASP A 140 -11.94 8.24 11.08
CA ASP A 140 -11.30 6.94 11.19
C ASP A 140 -12.15 5.82 10.61
N ARG A 141 -13.46 5.85 10.89
CA ARG A 141 -14.39 4.90 10.31
C ARG A 141 -14.51 5.05 8.81
N TYR A 142 -14.67 6.27 8.33
CA TYR A 142 -14.77 6.58 6.90
C TYR A 142 -13.53 6.09 6.14
N PHE A 143 -12.34 6.41 6.66
CA PHE A 143 -11.08 5.96 6.08
C PHE A 143 -10.99 4.44 6.03
N ARG A 144 -11.18 3.77 7.17
CA ARG A 144 -11.06 2.32 7.29
C ARG A 144 -11.98 1.59 6.30
N ASP A 145 -13.26 1.97 6.27
CA ASP A 145 -14.27 1.26 5.49
C ASP A 145 -14.02 1.45 3.98
N LEU A 146 -13.58 2.64 3.55
CA LEU A 146 -13.23 2.87 2.15
C LEU A 146 -11.87 2.28 1.78
N TRP A 147 -10.90 2.27 2.70
CA TRP A 147 -9.61 1.63 2.47
C TRP A 147 -9.77 0.13 2.19
N LEU A 148 -10.67 -0.57 2.87
CA LEU A 148 -10.96 -1.99 2.58
C LEU A 148 -11.42 -2.20 1.13
N VAL A 149 -12.19 -1.28 0.58
CA VAL A 149 -12.61 -1.33 -0.84
C VAL A 149 -11.43 -1.07 -1.77
N VAL A 150 -10.62 -0.05 -1.49
CA VAL A 150 -9.42 0.30 -2.26
C VAL A 150 -8.43 -0.87 -2.26
N HIS A 151 -8.15 -1.45 -1.09
CA HIS A 151 -7.24 -2.59 -0.95
C HIS A 151 -7.74 -3.83 -1.68
N SER A 152 -9.06 -4.12 -1.63
CA SER A 152 -9.64 -5.23 -2.39
C SER A 152 -9.48 -5.04 -3.89
N LEU A 153 -9.75 -3.84 -4.42
CA LEU A 153 -9.55 -3.53 -5.84
C LEU A 153 -8.08 -3.62 -6.27
N ALA A 154 -7.17 -3.07 -5.46
CA ALA A 154 -5.73 -3.17 -5.70
C ALA A 154 -5.25 -4.63 -5.73
N THR A 155 -5.74 -5.45 -4.81
CA THR A 155 -5.44 -6.89 -4.76
C THR A 155 -5.94 -7.61 -6.02
N LEU A 156 -7.18 -7.35 -6.46
CA LEU A 156 -7.72 -7.90 -7.70
C LEU A 156 -6.91 -7.48 -8.94
N ILE A 157 -6.41 -6.24 -8.97
CA ILE A 157 -5.54 -5.77 -10.05
C ILE A 157 -4.23 -6.57 -10.06
N VAL A 158 -3.59 -6.71 -8.93
CA VAL A 158 -2.29 -7.40 -8.81
C VAL A 158 -2.42 -8.90 -9.08
N THR A 159 -3.53 -9.53 -8.71
CA THR A 159 -3.79 -10.96 -9.01
C THR A 159 -4.21 -11.20 -10.46
N GLY A 160 -4.53 -10.16 -11.22
CA GLY A 160 -4.99 -10.26 -12.59
C GLY A 160 -6.49 -10.60 -12.74
N ASP A 161 -7.25 -10.55 -11.64
CA ASP A 161 -8.66 -10.91 -11.58
C ASP A 161 -9.60 -9.70 -11.61
N CYS A 162 -9.08 -8.48 -11.75
CA CYS A 162 -9.89 -7.26 -11.76
C CYS A 162 -10.62 -7.10 -13.10
N PRO A 163 -11.95 -7.22 -13.15
CA PRO A 163 -12.71 -7.09 -14.39
C PRO A 163 -13.04 -5.63 -14.75
N TYR A 164 -12.67 -4.68 -13.87
CA TYR A 164 -13.11 -3.29 -13.97
C TYR A 164 -12.08 -2.42 -14.66
N SER A 165 -12.56 -1.56 -15.58
CA SER A 165 -11.79 -0.45 -16.14
C SER A 165 -11.53 0.64 -15.08
N ASP A 166 -10.61 1.56 -15.35
CA ASP A 166 -10.28 2.69 -14.47
C ASP A 166 -11.50 3.56 -14.18
N ARG A 167 -12.35 3.76 -15.18
CA ARG A 167 -13.60 4.49 -15.04
C ARG A 167 -14.55 3.79 -14.05
N GLU A 168 -14.69 2.48 -14.15
CA GLU A 168 -15.55 1.71 -13.27
C GLU A 168 -14.99 1.67 -11.84
N ILE A 169 -13.68 1.53 -11.68
CA ILE A 169 -13.01 1.64 -10.38
C ILE A 169 -13.30 3.01 -9.74
N GLY A 170 -13.15 4.10 -10.49
CA GLY A 170 -13.50 5.44 -10.01
C GLY A 170 -14.98 5.56 -9.59
N GLN A 171 -15.91 4.98 -10.37
CA GLN A 171 -17.32 4.95 -10.02
C GLN A 171 -17.62 4.13 -8.76
N ILE A 172 -16.97 2.98 -8.61
CA ILE A 172 -17.09 2.13 -7.40
C ILE A 172 -16.61 2.90 -6.17
N LEU A 173 -15.41 3.48 -6.23
CA LEU A 173 -14.85 4.23 -5.11
C LEU A 173 -15.71 5.45 -4.73
N THR A 174 -16.18 6.20 -5.72
CA THR A 174 -17.09 7.33 -5.49
C THR A 174 -18.40 6.86 -4.88
N GLY A 175 -18.99 5.77 -5.38
CA GLY A 175 -20.22 5.22 -4.85
C GLY A 175 -20.12 4.80 -3.39
N PHE A 176 -19.07 4.07 -3.04
CA PHE A 176 -18.79 3.70 -1.64
C PHE A 176 -18.50 4.91 -0.76
N SER A 177 -17.67 5.85 -1.25
CA SER A 177 -17.36 7.10 -0.54
C SER A 177 -18.61 7.88 -0.16
N VAL A 178 -19.49 8.15 -1.14
CA VAL A 178 -20.77 8.86 -0.90
C VAL A 178 -21.67 8.08 0.04
N SER A 179 -21.78 6.76 -0.13
CA SER A 179 -22.67 5.93 0.69
C SER A 179 -22.22 5.88 2.16
N ILE A 180 -20.92 5.68 2.41
CA ILE A 180 -20.37 5.66 3.78
C ILE A 180 -20.52 7.04 4.43
N PHE A 181 -20.17 8.09 3.69
CA PHE A 181 -20.26 9.45 4.21
C PHE A 181 -21.71 9.83 4.56
N LYS A 182 -22.67 9.49 3.67
CA LYS A 182 -24.09 9.69 3.92
C LYS A 182 -24.57 8.92 5.15
N ALA A 183 -24.14 7.65 5.31
CA ALA A 183 -24.48 6.87 6.48
C ALA A 183 -23.95 7.48 7.79
N ILE A 184 -22.72 8.00 7.79
CA ILE A 184 -22.11 8.70 8.93
C ILE A 184 -22.95 9.95 9.31
N LYS A 185 -23.41 10.72 8.31
CA LYS A 185 -24.13 11.98 8.55
C LYS A 185 -25.61 11.80 8.89
N GLU A 186 -26.27 10.78 8.36
CA GLU A 186 -27.72 10.66 8.39
C GLU A 186 -28.24 9.55 9.33
N ILE A 187 -27.39 8.60 9.72
CA ILE A 187 -27.81 7.46 10.57
C ILE A 187 -27.22 7.63 11.98
N PRO A 188 -28.02 8.01 12.98
CA PRO A 188 -27.56 8.13 14.36
C PRO A 188 -27.00 6.80 14.88
N GLY A 189 -25.83 6.84 15.52
CA GLY A 189 -25.14 5.67 16.06
C GLY A 189 -24.45 4.80 15.01
N PHE A 190 -24.40 5.24 13.75
CA PHE A 190 -23.68 4.48 12.70
C PHE A 190 -22.20 4.38 13.01
N THR A 191 -21.56 5.46 13.41
CA THR A 191 -20.14 5.50 13.71
C THR A 191 -19.76 4.58 14.87
N GLU A 192 -20.56 4.55 15.91
CA GLU A 192 -20.39 3.74 17.10
C GLU A 192 -20.85 2.27 16.91
N GLY A 193 -21.55 1.98 15.81
CA GLY A 193 -22.13 0.66 15.55
C GLY A 193 -23.35 0.33 16.40
N THR A 194 -24.02 1.36 16.97
CA THR A 194 -25.17 1.23 17.87
C THR A 194 -26.51 1.51 17.17
N PHE A 195 -26.53 1.81 15.87
CA PHE A 195 -27.73 2.10 15.10
C PHE A 195 -28.68 0.89 15.01
N ASP A 196 -29.98 1.16 14.97
CA ASP A 196 -30.99 0.13 14.71
C ASP A 196 -30.99 -0.27 13.23
N ARG A 197 -30.33 -1.41 12.96
CA ARG A 197 -30.17 -1.95 11.60
C ARG A 197 -31.54 -2.17 10.93
N ASP A 198 -32.49 -2.80 11.65
CA ASP A 198 -33.76 -3.22 11.06
C ASP A 198 -34.70 -2.01 10.82
N ALA A 199 -34.67 -1.02 11.71
CA ALA A 199 -35.36 0.25 11.48
C ALA A 199 -34.73 1.01 10.30
N THR A 200 -33.41 1.06 10.21
CA THR A 200 -32.69 1.71 9.11
C THR A 200 -33.05 1.08 7.77
N PHE A 201 -32.96 -0.25 7.65
CA PHE A 201 -33.33 -0.92 6.40
C PHE A 201 -34.82 -0.73 6.03
N ARG A 202 -35.74 -0.73 6.99
CA ARG A 202 -37.13 -0.44 6.72
C ARG A 202 -37.38 0.99 6.22
N SER A 203 -36.56 1.94 6.61
CA SER A 203 -36.66 3.33 6.14
C SER A 203 -36.11 3.56 4.72
N LEU A 204 -35.38 2.60 4.18
CA LEU A 204 -34.78 2.67 2.82
C LEU A 204 -35.69 2.03 1.76
N ILE A 205 -36.77 1.34 2.19
CA ILE A 205 -37.76 0.67 1.32
C ILE A 205 -39.03 1.50 1.24
#